data_a34b872bd4c40327b0376cc227457154
#
_entry.id   a34b872bd4c40327b0376cc227457154
#
_cell.length_a   1.000
_cell.length_b   1.000
_cell.length_c   1.000
_cell.angle_alpha   90.00
_cell.angle_beta   90.00
_cell.angle_gamma   90.00
#
_symmetry.space_group_name_H-M   'P 1'
#
loop_
_entity.id
_entity.type
_entity.pdbx_description
1 polymer ?
#
loop_
_entity_poly.entity_id
_entity_poly.type
_entity_poly.pdbx_seq_one_letter_code
_entity_poly.pdbx_strand_id
1 'polypeptide(L)'
;MKNRILLFLLVFIVSLGSVRAQELRCMVQVVSPSVQGTNRAVFEDMQKAIMEFMNSQQWTTNIFKAEERIDCNIMINISEMIGSDEFKGTIQIQSRRPVYNSSYSTTMFNYQESINFRYTEFQPLIYNPTSIESNLIAVLSYYAFVILGYDYDTFGSRGGQQYFQKAQDIVNMAQSSSNRETGWSSFDGTRNRYWLVENMLNEYHASLRTCMYQYHRRGLDVMAEKPEEGRAAIASSLEQLQRLFRQRPNSFALLLFLDAKRDELINIFTPSPSIEKGKVVNLLTEIDPSNSEKYKKILAER
;
A
#
# COMPACT_ATOMS: atom_id res chain seq x y z
N MET A 1 39.58 2.58 -40.52
CA MET A 1 38.25 1.96 -40.41
C MET A 1 38.07 1.22 -39.08
N LYS A 2 38.97 0.37 -38.62
CA LYS A 2 38.85 -0.37 -37.35
C LYS A 2 38.60 0.51 -36.11
N ASN A 3 39.28 1.63 -35.97
CA ASN A 3 39.12 2.52 -34.81
C ASN A 3 37.75 3.25 -34.79
N ARG A 4 37.14 3.51 -35.94
CA ARG A 4 35.81 4.10 -36.04
C ARG A 4 34.72 3.09 -35.67
N ILE A 5 34.90 1.82 -36.03
CA ILE A 5 33.97 0.72 -35.66
C ILE A 5 34.07 0.44 -34.17
N LEU A 6 35.28 0.47 -33.59
CA LEU A 6 35.48 0.31 -32.15
C LEU A 6 34.83 1.45 -31.34
N LEU A 7 34.91 2.69 -31.83
CA LEU A 7 34.26 3.86 -31.21
C LEU A 7 32.74 3.76 -31.30
N PHE A 8 32.17 3.29 -32.42
CA PHE A 8 30.74 3.04 -32.56
C PHE A 8 30.25 1.91 -31.66
N LEU A 9 31.03 0.84 -31.50
CA LEU A 9 30.71 -0.26 -30.57
C LEU A 9 30.77 0.22 -29.11
N LEU A 10 31.72 1.06 -28.74
CA LEU A 10 31.85 1.62 -27.41
C LEU A 10 30.66 2.59 -27.07
N VAL A 11 30.25 3.42 -28.03
CA VAL A 11 29.08 4.31 -27.88
C VAL A 11 27.79 3.51 -27.81
N PHE A 12 27.67 2.39 -28.54
CA PHE A 12 26.49 1.52 -28.47
C PHE A 12 26.39 0.76 -27.14
N ILE A 13 27.54 0.38 -26.54
CA ILE A 13 27.56 -0.27 -25.20
C ILE A 13 27.22 0.73 -24.11
N VAL A 14 27.61 2.00 -24.24
CA VAL A 14 27.25 3.06 -23.27
C VAL A 14 25.78 3.47 -23.39
N SER A 15 25.13 3.29 -24.54
CA SER A 15 23.70 3.57 -24.74
C SER A 15 22.77 2.42 -24.32
N LEU A 16 23.28 1.29 -23.85
CA LEU A 16 22.52 0.34 -23.02
C LEU A 16 22.31 0.96 -21.63
N GLY A 17 21.70 2.15 -21.65
CA GLY A 17 21.30 2.89 -20.47
C GLY A 17 20.56 1.96 -19.55
N SER A 18 20.97 1.92 -18.31
CA SER A 18 20.36 1.20 -17.20
C SER A 18 18.85 1.35 -17.29
N VAL A 19 18.16 0.30 -17.72
CA VAL A 19 16.72 0.20 -17.56
C VAL A 19 16.54 0.24 -16.05
N ARG A 20 16.31 1.45 -15.52
CA ARG A 20 16.02 1.60 -14.10
C ARG A 20 14.74 0.82 -13.84
N ALA A 21 14.87 -0.22 -13.09
CA ALA A 21 13.73 -1.00 -12.67
C ALA A 21 12.85 -0.11 -11.81
N GLN A 22 11.67 0.20 -12.32
CA GLN A 22 10.64 0.92 -11.58
C GLN A 22 9.80 -0.13 -10.89
N GLU A 23 9.69 -0.08 -9.58
CA GLU A 23 8.96 -1.07 -8.79
C GLU A 23 7.46 -0.81 -8.80
N LEU A 24 7.07 0.45 -8.88
CA LEU A 24 5.68 0.88 -8.83
C LEU A 24 5.14 1.24 -10.21
N ARG A 25 3.87 0.95 -10.44
CA ARG A 25 3.05 1.45 -11.53
C ARG A 25 1.90 2.23 -10.92
N CYS A 26 2.20 3.47 -10.54
CA CYS A 26 1.30 4.32 -9.79
C CYS A 26 0.50 5.24 -10.71
N MET A 27 -0.81 5.17 -10.62
CA MET A 27 -1.72 6.18 -11.19
C MET A 27 -1.99 7.24 -10.13
N VAL A 28 -1.88 8.50 -10.51
CA VAL A 28 -2.10 9.63 -9.61
C VAL A 28 -3.21 10.51 -10.14
N GLN A 29 -4.11 10.92 -9.25
CA GLN A 29 -5.17 11.87 -9.54
C GLN A 29 -5.19 12.95 -8.45
N VAL A 30 -5.16 14.21 -8.86
CA VAL A 30 -5.34 15.37 -7.98
C VAL A 30 -6.64 16.07 -8.37
N VAL A 31 -7.57 16.19 -7.43
CA VAL A 31 -8.86 16.85 -7.64
C VAL A 31 -9.05 17.95 -6.61
N SER A 32 -9.71 19.03 -7.01
CA SER A 32 -9.95 20.22 -6.18
C SER A 32 -11.37 20.77 -6.35
N PRO A 33 -12.43 19.96 -6.07
CA PRO A 33 -13.81 20.37 -6.35
C PRO A 33 -14.27 21.57 -5.51
N SER A 34 -13.67 21.77 -4.33
CA SER A 34 -14.05 22.82 -3.39
C SER A 34 -13.24 24.11 -3.56
N VAL A 35 -12.18 24.12 -4.36
CA VAL A 35 -11.31 25.29 -4.54
C VAL A 35 -11.74 26.05 -5.79
N GLN A 36 -12.39 27.22 -5.58
CA GLN A 36 -12.86 28.09 -6.66
C GLN A 36 -11.81 29.16 -7.03
N GLY A 37 -11.77 29.55 -8.30
CA GLY A 37 -10.95 30.66 -8.76
C GLY A 37 -9.44 30.38 -8.86
N THR A 38 -8.99 29.18 -8.62
CA THR A 38 -7.57 28.79 -8.65
C THR A 38 -7.13 28.39 -10.06
N ASN A 39 -5.91 28.72 -10.41
CA ASN A 39 -5.29 28.24 -11.64
C ASN A 39 -5.19 26.70 -11.62
N ARG A 40 -5.93 26.02 -12.47
CA ARG A 40 -5.94 24.55 -12.57
C ARG A 40 -4.57 23.98 -12.94
N ALA A 41 -3.71 24.78 -13.55
CA ALA A 41 -2.37 24.34 -13.95
C ALA A 41 -1.53 23.84 -12.78
N VAL A 42 -1.64 24.43 -11.57
CA VAL A 42 -0.89 23.96 -10.40
C VAL A 42 -1.30 22.53 -9.99
N PHE A 43 -2.57 22.16 -10.12
CA PHE A 43 -3.03 20.80 -9.78
C PHE A 43 -2.62 19.77 -10.84
N GLU A 44 -2.62 20.16 -12.12
CA GLU A 44 -2.13 19.31 -13.22
C GLU A 44 -0.61 19.08 -13.11
N ASP A 45 0.14 20.14 -12.79
CA ASP A 45 1.58 20.05 -12.54
C ASP A 45 1.89 19.18 -11.32
N MET A 46 1.19 19.40 -10.20
CA MET A 46 1.30 18.59 -8.98
C MET A 46 1.01 17.11 -9.28
N GLN A 47 -0.06 16.81 -10.02
CA GLN A 47 -0.40 15.43 -10.40
C GLN A 47 0.74 14.78 -11.20
N LYS A 48 1.29 15.50 -12.17
CA LYS A 48 2.40 15.02 -13.00
C LYS A 48 3.66 14.81 -12.16
N ALA A 49 4.02 15.78 -11.32
CA ALA A 49 5.20 15.70 -10.46
C ALA A 49 5.11 14.50 -9.48
N ILE A 50 3.95 14.26 -8.86
CA ILE A 50 3.73 13.12 -7.96
C ILE A 50 3.80 11.82 -8.74
N MET A 51 3.17 11.74 -9.92
CA MET A 51 3.21 10.53 -10.75
C MET A 51 4.64 10.20 -11.19
N GLU A 52 5.42 11.20 -11.58
CA GLU A 52 6.83 11.05 -11.95
C GLU A 52 7.65 10.60 -10.73
N PHE A 53 7.48 11.24 -9.58
CA PHE A 53 8.15 10.88 -8.34
C PHE A 53 7.92 9.42 -7.96
N MET A 54 6.67 8.97 -7.92
CA MET A 54 6.32 7.60 -7.53
C MET A 54 6.85 6.55 -8.50
N ASN A 55 6.83 6.85 -9.81
CA ASN A 55 7.16 5.88 -10.85
C ASN A 55 8.64 5.92 -11.29
N SER A 56 9.36 7.03 -11.07
CA SER A 56 10.75 7.17 -11.54
C SER A 56 11.78 6.96 -10.45
N GLN A 57 11.38 7.08 -9.17
CA GLN A 57 12.25 6.84 -8.03
C GLN A 57 12.58 5.34 -7.93
N GLN A 58 13.84 5.01 -7.75
CA GLN A 58 14.27 3.66 -7.40
C GLN A 58 14.09 3.43 -5.90
N TRP A 59 13.09 2.64 -5.54
CA TRP A 59 12.74 2.35 -4.14
C TRP A 59 13.50 1.17 -3.56
N THR A 60 13.94 0.23 -4.43
CA THR A 60 14.67 -0.99 -4.05
C THR A 60 15.93 -1.18 -4.89
N THR A 61 16.72 -2.18 -4.52
CA THR A 61 17.85 -2.66 -5.34
C THR A 61 17.46 -3.81 -6.28
N ASN A 62 16.21 -4.27 -6.19
CA ASN A 62 15.71 -5.37 -6.99
C ASN A 62 15.32 -4.89 -8.41
N ILE A 63 15.41 -5.80 -9.37
CA ILE A 63 15.02 -5.53 -10.75
C ILE A 63 13.63 -6.11 -10.98
N PHE A 64 12.68 -5.23 -11.30
CA PHE A 64 11.30 -5.60 -11.64
C PHE A 64 11.12 -5.58 -13.14
N LYS A 65 10.51 -6.62 -13.70
CA LYS A 65 10.00 -6.57 -15.06
C LYS A 65 8.75 -5.71 -15.11
N ALA A 66 8.34 -5.28 -16.31
CA ALA A 66 7.18 -4.42 -16.47
C ALA A 66 5.89 -5.02 -15.90
N GLU A 67 5.72 -6.34 -16.03
CA GLU A 67 4.61 -7.13 -15.51
C GLU A 67 4.67 -7.41 -14.01
N GLU A 68 5.84 -7.24 -13.40
CA GLU A 68 6.06 -7.46 -11.95
C GLU A 68 5.85 -6.18 -11.14
N ARG A 69 5.64 -5.03 -11.81
CA ARG A 69 5.41 -3.76 -11.12
C ARG A 69 4.14 -3.78 -10.31
N ILE A 70 4.22 -3.19 -9.14
CA ILE A 70 3.10 -3.14 -8.19
C ILE A 70 2.12 -2.04 -8.63
N ASP A 71 0.89 -2.44 -8.92
CA ASP A 71 -0.19 -1.51 -9.24
C ASP A 71 -0.61 -0.73 -8.02
N CYS A 72 -0.56 0.59 -8.10
CA CYS A 72 -1.06 1.47 -7.07
C CYS A 72 -1.78 2.71 -7.63
N ASN A 73 -2.73 3.21 -6.85
CA ASN A 73 -3.46 4.43 -7.13
C ASN A 73 -3.30 5.40 -5.96
N ILE A 74 -3.03 6.65 -6.27
CA ILE A 74 -3.01 7.75 -5.31
C ILE A 74 -4.03 8.78 -5.77
N MET A 75 -5.01 9.10 -4.92
CA MET A 75 -5.96 10.17 -5.15
C MET A 75 -5.79 11.23 -4.05
N ILE A 76 -5.49 12.45 -4.45
CA ILE A 76 -5.43 13.61 -3.55
C ILE A 76 -6.64 14.50 -3.85
N ASN A 77 -7.48 14.68 -2.84
CA ASN A 77 -8.64 15.58 -2.93
C ASN A 77 -8.33 16.84 -2.12
N ILE A 78 -8.03 17.93 -2.80
CA ILE A 78 -7.74 19.23 -2.20
C ILE A 78 -9.05 19.89 -1.77
N SER A 79 -9.19 20.12 -0.46
CA SER A 79 -10.35 20.80 0.13
C SER A 79 -10.13 22.29 0.34
N GLU A 80 -8.86 22.71 0.57
CA GLU A 80 -8.49 24.08 0.87
C GLU A 80 -7.11 24.41 0.31
N MET A 81 -6.93 25.62 -0.20
CA MET A 81 -5.65 26.20 -0.57
C MET A 81 -5.43 27.46 0.26
N ILE A 82 -4.33 27.51 1.00
CA ILE A 82 -3.96 28.61 1.88
C ILE A 82 -2.81 29.38 1.24
N GLY A 83 -3.07 30.62 0.86
CA GLY A 83 -2.08 31.40 0.10
C GLY A 83 -1.81 30.80 -1.27
N SER A 84 -0.54 30.70 -1.68
CA SER A 84 -0.13 30.26 -3.02
C SER A 84 0.44 28.84 -3.08
N ASP A 85 0.84 28.26 -1.94
CA ASP A 85 1.68 27.05 -1.91
C ASP A 85 1.30 26.04 -0.81
N GLU A 86 0.34 26.35 0.06
CA GLU A 86 -0.10 25.45 1.14
C GLU A 86 -1.47 24.86 0.82
N PHE A 87 -1.57 23.52 0.93
CA PHE A 87 -2.75 22.76 0.58
C PHE A 87 -3.20 21.86 1.72
N LYS A 88 -4.52 21.79 1.93
CA LYS A 88 -5.16 20.81 2.80
C LYS A 88 -6.11 19.93 2.02
N GLY A 89 -6.22 18.69 2.43
CA GLY A 89 -7.12 17.75 1.79
C GLY A 89 -7.03 16.36 2.36
N THR A 90 -7.39 15.40 1.55
CA THR A 90 -7.24 13.97 1.85
C THR A 90 -6.40 13.31 0.79
N ILE A 91 -5.61 12.31 1.22
CA ILE A 91 -4.90 11.40 0.32
C ILE A 91 -5.45 9.99 0.52
N GLN A 92 -5.82 9.35 -0.58
CA GLN A 92 -6.19 7.93 -0.61
C GLN A 92 -5.13 7.16 -1.36
N ILE A 93 -4.65 6.08 -0.76
CA ILE A 93 -3.66 5.18 -1.32
C ILE A 93 -4.26 3.79 -1.44
N GLN A 94 -4.18 3.20 -2.64
CA GLN A 94 -4.59 1.83 -2.89
C GLN A 94 -3.48 1.10 -3.62
N SER A 95 -3.16 -0.14 -3.21
CA SER A 95 -2.30 -1.05 -3.96
C SER A 95 -3.00 -2.37 -4.24
N ARG A 96 -2.64 -3.00 -5.37
CA ARG A 96 -3.20 -4.27 -5.84
C ARG A 96 -2.10 -5.20 -6.28
N ARG A 97 -2.39 -6.49 -6.21
CA ARG A 97 -1.53 -7.57 -6.66
C ARG A 97 -2.32 -8.51 -7.57
N PRO A 98 -1.80 -8.89 -8.75
CA PRO A 98 -2.40 -9.94 -9.55
C PRO A 98 -2.33 -11.28 -8.80
N VAL A 99 -3.39 -12.09 -8.92
CA VAL A 99 -3.43 -13.45 -8.40
C VAL A 99 -2.89 -14.39 -9.47
N TYR A 100 -1.99 -15.30 -9.08
CA TYR A 100 -1.34 -16.22 -9.98
C TYR A 100 -2.37 -17.03 -10.82
N ASN A 101 -2.07 -17.14 -12.11
CA ASN A 101 -2.88 -17.88 -13.10
C ASN A 101 -4.36 -17.46 -13.12
N SER A 102 -4.66 -16.18 -12.89
CA SER A 102 -6.00 -15.61 -12.84
C SER A 102 -6.03 -14.20 -13.44
N SER A 103 -7.18 -13.77 -13.94
CA SER A 103 -7.42 -12.37 -14.33
C SER A 103 -7.78 -11.46 -13.12
N TYR A 104 -7.87 -12.04 -11.93
CA TYR A 104 -8.25 -11.33 -10.71
C TYR A 104 -7.04 -10.61 -10.09
N SER A 105 -7.27 -9.38 -9.63
CA SER A 105 -6.29 -8.62 -8.83
C SER A 105 -6.88 -8.35 -7.45
N THR A 106 -6.15 -8.77 -6.43
CA THR A 106 -6.54 -8.61 -5.03
C THR A 106 -6.05 -7.28 -4.47
N THR A 107 -6.89 -6.61 -3.67
CA THR A 107 -6.50 -5.38 -2.96
C THR A 107 -5.59 -5.73 -1.79
N MET A 108 -4.40 -5.14 -1.79
CA MET A 108 -3.40 -5.32 -0.74
C MET A 108 -3.55 -4.32 0.38
N PHE A 109 -3.74 -3.07 0.00
CA PHE A 109 -3.81 -1.93 0.88
C PHE A 109 -4.80 -0.93 0.32
N ASN A 110 -5.63 -0.35 1.19
CA ASN A 110 -6.52 0.76 0.86
C ASN A 110 -6.73 1.61 2.12
N TYR A 111 -6.26 2.84 2.08
CA TYR A 111 -6.37 3.75 3.20
C TYR A 111 -6.50 5.19 2.74
N GLN A 112 -7.28 5.96 3.49
CA GLN A 112 -7.47 7.40 3.29
C GLN A 112 -7.18 8.14 4.58
N GLU A 113 -6.42 9.24 4.49
CA GLU A 113 -6.16 10.13 5.61
C GLU A 113 -6.19 11.61 5.20
N SER A 114 -6.27 12.50 6.18
CA SER A 114 -6.10 13.93 5.98
C SER A 114 -4.61 14.26 5.79
N ILE A 115 -4.32 15.21 4.92
CA ILE A 115 -2.97 15.66 4.63
C ILE A 115 -2.92 17.18 4.52
N ASN A 116 -1.90 17.78 5.14
CA ASN A 116 -1.49 19.15 4.91
C ASN A 116 -0.08 19.16 4.32
N PHE A 117 0.13 19.94 3.27
CA PHE A 117 1.44 19.99 2.62
C PHE A 117 1.64 21.28 1.86
N ARG A 118 2.90 21.56 1.52
CA ARG A 118 3.28 22.64 0.61
C ARG A 118 3.76 22.07 -0.71
N TYR A 119 3.42 22.78 -1.78
CA TYR A 119 3.83 22.48 -3.14
C TYR A 119 3.95 23.77 -3.93
N THR A 120 5.06 23.97 -4.61
CA THR A 120 5.28 25.07 -5.54
C THR A 120 5.33 24.52 -6.96
N GLU A 121 4.64 25.17 -7.89
CA GLU A 121 4.58 24.77 -9.29
C GLU A 121 6.00 24.60 -9.88
N PHE A 122 6.22 23.53 -10.62
CA PHE A 122 7.51 23.12 -11.20
C PHE A 122 8.60 22.74 -10.19
N GLN A 123 8.28 22.60 -8.91
CA GLN A 123 9.24 22.11 -7.93
C GLN A 123 9.46 20.62 -8.10
N PRO A 124 10.70 20.13 -8.31
CA PRO A 124 10.98 18.71 -8.39
C PRO A 124 10.78 18.05 -7.03
N LEU A 125 10.13 16.89 -7.01
CA LEU A 125 10.04 16.06 -5.82
C LEU A 125 11.23 15.09 -5.81
N ILE A 126 12.05 15.14 -4.75
CA ILE A 126 13.28 14.34 -4.63
C ILE A 126 13.26 13.63 -3.28
N TYR A 127 13.36 12.30 -3.29
CA TYR A 127 13.51 11.52 -2.08
C TYR A 127 14.95 11.54 -1.57
N ASN A 128 15.13 11.93 -0.31
CA ASN A 128 16.41 11.85 0.38
C ASN A 128 16.24 10.90 1.60
N PRO A 129 17.00 9.80 1.69
CA PRO A 129 16.88 8.84 2.79
C PRO A 129 17.33 9.38 4.15
N THR A 130 17.99 10.54 4.20
CA THR A 130 18.56 11.12 5.43
C THR A 130 17.89 12.41 5.86
N SER A 131 17.02 13.00 5.04
CA SER A 131 16.32 14.25 5.37
C SER A 131 14.95 14.33 4.73
N ILE A 132 14.02 15.02 5.40
CA ILE A 132 12.68 15.31 4.88
C ILE A 132 12.65 16.77 4.45
N GLU A 133 12.44 17.02 3.16
CA GLU A 133 12.34 18.37 2.59
C GLU A 133 10.92 18.96 2.71
N SER A 134 9.90 18.09 2.53
CA SER A 134 8.50 18.51 2.67
C SER A 134 7.62 17.37 3.18
N ASN A 135 6.47 17.71 3.78
CA ASN A 135 5.51 16.70 4.23
C ASN A 135 4.95 15.88 3.05
N LEU A 136 4.77 16.47 1.87
CA LEU A 136 4.32 15.73 0.68
C LEU A 136 5.30 14.63 0.31
N ILE A 137 6.61 14.95 0.21
CA ILE A 137 7.66 13.96 -0.10
C ILE A 137 7.71 12.88 0.98
N ALA A 138 7.61 13.26 2.26
CA ALA A 138 7.59 12.31 3.38
C ALA A 138 6.42 11.32 3.27
N VAL A 139 5.20 11.81 3.03
CA VAL A 139 3.99 10.98 2.92
C VAL A 139 4.07 10.05 1.71
N LEU A 140 4.46 10.55 0.55
CA LEU A 140 4.60 9.76 -0.67
C LEU A 140 5.64 8.65 -0.51
N SER A 141 6.82 8.99 0.03
CA SER A 141 7.91 8.04 0.28
C SER A 141 7.52 6.99 1.32
N TYR A 142 6.85 7.42 2.39
CA TYR A 142 6.32 6.51 3.41
C TYR A 142 5.39 5.47 2.79
N TYR A 143 4.41 5.90 1.97
CA TYR A 143 3.48 4.97 1.35
C TYR A 143 4.12 4.13 0.25
N ALA A 144 5.13 4.61 -0.46
CA ALA A 144 5.90 3.77 -1.37
C ALA A 144 6.53 2.57 -0.62
N PHE A 145 7.15 2.80 0.54
CA PHE A 145 7.70 1.72 1.35
C PHE A 145 6.64 0.84 2.01
N VAL A 146 5.51 1.40 2.42
CA VAL A 146 4.37 0.61 2.93
C VAL A 146 3.84 -0.32 1.84
N ILE A 147 3.61 0.17 0.62
CA ILE A 147 3.16 -0.64 -0.53
C ILE A 147 4.14 -1.79 -0.80
N LEU A 148 5.43 -1.50 -0.86
CA LEU A 148 6.48 -2.52 -1.01
C LEU A 148 6.45 -3.53 0.15
N GLY A 149 6.32 -3.05 1.39
CA GLY A 149 6.25 -3.91 2.56
C GLY A 149 5.08 -4.89 2.50
N TYR A 150 3.90 -4.40 2.14
CA TYR A 150 2.72 -5.24 1.95
C TYR A 150 2.90 -6.24 0.81
N ASP A 151 3.40 -5.81 -0.34
CA ASP A 151 3.62 -6.69 -1.49
C ASP A 151 4.56 -7.84 -1.15
N TYR A 152 5.73 -7.53 -0.60
CA TYR A 152 6.72 -8.54 -0.23
C TYR A 152 6.22 -9.50 0.86
N ASP A 153 5.38 -9.06 1.79
CA ASP A 153 4.76 -9.93 2.81
C ASP A 153 3.81 -10.95 2.18
N THR A 154 3.33 -10.74 0.95
CA THR A 154 2.49 -11.72 0.27
C THR A 154 3.27 -12.84 -0.42
N PHE A 155 4.53 -12.60 -0.74
CA PHE A 155 5.41 -13.59 -1.38
C PHE A 155 6.24 -14.38 -0.37
N GLY A 156 6.55 -13.80 0.79
CA GLY A 156 7.31 -14.45 1.85
C GLY A 156 6.87 -13.98 3.23
N SER A 157 6.79 -14.89 4.19
CA SER A 157 6.44 -14.52 5.57
C SER A 157 7.42 -13.48 6.09
N ARG A 158 6.91 -12.29 6.45
CA ARG A 158 7.70 -11.11 6.87
C ARG A 158 8.72 -10.61 5.82
N GLY A 159 8.48 -10.90 4.54
CA GLY A 159 9.36 -10.48 3.44
C GLY A 159 9.51 -8.96 3.30
N GLY A 160 8.51 -8.21 3.72
CA GLY A 160 8.47 -6.74 3.69
C GLY A 160 9.21 -6.04 4.83
N GLN A 161 9.88 -6.77 5.76
CA GLN A 161 10.49 -6.21 6.97
C GLN A 161 11.38 -4.99 6.71
N GLN A 162 12.26 -5.06 5.74
CA GLN A 162 13.18 -3.96 5.40
C GLN A 162 12.46 -2.70 4.91
N TYR A 163 11.32 -2.85 4.25
CA TYR A 163 10.55 -1.71 3.72
C TYR A 163 9.76 -1.03 4.83
N PHE A 164 9.15 -1.80 5.74
CA PHE A 164 8.53 -1.22 6.94
C PHE A 164 9.57 -0.52 7.82
N GLN A 165 10.82 -1.01 7.88
CA GLN A 165 11.88 -0.31 8.58
C GLN A 165 12.19 1.05 7.94
N LYS A 166 12.28 1.13 6.60
CA LYS A 166 12.45 2.41 5.89
C LYS A 166 11.27 3.35 6.10
N ALA A 167 10.04 2.83 6.15
CA ALA A 167 8.87 3.63 6.51
C ALA A 167 8.95 4.15 7.95
N GLN A 168 9.45 3.35 8.91
CA GLN A 168 9.72 3.78 10.29
C GLN A 168 10.78 4.88 10.36
N ASP A 169 11.84 4.78 9.55
CA ASP A 169 12.89 5.81 9.51
C ASP A 169 12.31 7.16 9.05
N ILE A 170 11.38 7.17 8.09
CA ILE A 170 10.65 8.37 7.67
C ILE A 170 9.79 8.91 8.82
N VAL A 171 9.08 8.06 9.56
CA VAL A 171 8.29 8.46 10.74
C VAL A 171 9.20 9.14 11.77
N ASN A 172 10.36 8.56 12.06
CA ASN A 172 11.31 9.09 13.04
C ASN A 172 11.86 10.47 12.61
N MET A 173 12.20 10.64 11.32
CA MET A 173 12.64 11.91 10.77
C MET A 173 11.53 12.97 10.81
N ALA A 174 10.30 12.61 10.45
CA ALA A 174 9.16 13.52 10.46
C ALA A 174 8.79 13.97 11.87
N GLN A 175 8.90 13.11 12.87
CA GLN A 175 8.69 13.46 14.27
C GLN A 175 9.70 14.49 14.78
N SER A 176 10.94 14.42 14.29
CA SER A 176 12.02 15.31 14.70
C SER A 176 12.00 16.67 13.98
N SER A 177 11.13 16.84 12.99
CA SER A 177 11.00 18.10 12.24
C SER A 177 10.36 19.20 13.10
N SER A 178 10.91 20.42 13.02
CA SER A 178 10.35 21.60 13.71
C SER A 178 8.96 21.99 13.21
N ASN A 179 8.64 21.66 11.96
CA ASN A 179 7.35 21.89 11.30
C ASN A 179 6.59 20.58 11.12
N ARG A 180 6.53 19.77 12.17
CA ARG A 180 5.88 18.46 12.13
C ARG A 180 4.37 18.59 11.87
N GLU A 181 3.92 17.99 10.78
CA GLU A 181 2.50 17.80 10.50
C GLU A 181 1.91 16.62 11.29
N THR A 182 0.59 16.57 11.38
CA THR A 182 -0.12 15.50 12.08
C THR A 182 0.04 14.14 11.38
N GLY A 183 -0.13 13.05 12.15
CA GLY A 183 -0.11 11.68 11.65
C GLY A 183 1.24 10.97 11.78
N TRP A 184 2.28 11.66 12.25
CA TRP A 184 3.62 11.10 12.44
C TRP A 184 3.93 10.66 13.87
N SER A 185 3.06 10.96 14.84
CA SER A 185 3.26 10.64 16.25
C SER A 185 2.14 9.77 16.82
N SER A 186 2.47 8.99 17.85
CA SER A 186 1.49 8.23 18.64
C SER A 186 0.40 9.09 19.29
N PHE A 187 0.68 10.37 19.49
CA PHE A 187 -0.25 11.33 20.10
C PHE A 187 -1.22 11.96 19.08
N ASP A 188 -0.98 11.79 17.79
CA ASP A 188 -1.82 12.35 16.72
C ASP A 188 -3.08 11.49 16.43
N GLY A 189 -3.44 10.57 17.32
CA GLY A 189 -4.56 9.65 17.18
C GLY A 189 -4.11 8.18 17.15
N THR A 190 -5.07 7.28 16.95
CA THR A 190 -4.83 5.81 16.98
C THR A 190 -4.77 5.17 15.59
N ARG A 191 -5.06 5.93 14.53
CA ARG A 191 -5.11 5.45 13.14
C ARG A 191 -4.34 6.42 12.26
N ASN A 192 -3.02 6.26 12.22
CA ASN A 192 -2.13 7.13 11.48
C ASN A 192 -0.87 6.38 11.02
N ARG A 193 0.03 7.06 10.33
CA ARG A 193 1.29 6.51 9.79
C ARG A 193 2.19 5.91 10.87
N TYR A 194 2.27 6.55 12.05
CA TYR A 194 3.04 6.01 13.17
C TYR A 194 2.53 4.62 13.58
N TRP A 195 1.22 4.50 13.86
CA TRP A 195 0.65 3.25 14.33
C TRP A 195 0.64 2.14 13.27
N LEU A 196 0.51 2.51 11.98
CA LEU A 196 0.56 1.53 10.92
C LEU A 196 1.92 0.83 10.88
N VAL A 197 3.01 1.59 10.80
CA VAL A 197 4.35 0.99 10.69
C VAL A 197 4.78 0.35 12.01
N GLU A 198 4.42 0.93 13.16
CA GLU A 198 4.64 0.30 14.46
C GLU A 198 3.99 -1.08 14.52
N ASN A 199 2.72 -1.20 14.13
CA ASN A 199 2.03 -2.49 14.10
C ASN A 199 2.74 -3.48 13.15
N MET A 200 3.19 -3.06 11.97
CA MET A 200 3.85 -3.96 11.02
C MET A 200 5.22 -4.44 11.50
N LEU A 201 5.91 -3.70 12.34
CA LEU A 201 7.22 -4.06 12.89
C LEU A 201 7.15 -4.79 14.22
N ASN A 202 6.07 -4.62 14.98
CA ASN A 202 5.90 -5.17 16.32
C ASN A 202 5.63 -6.68 16.27
N GLU A 203 6.32 -7.45 17.10
CA GLU A 203 6.19 -8.92 17.17
C GLU A 203 4.78 -9.40 17.55
N TYR A 204 4.00 -8.63 18.28
CA TYR A 204 2.59 -8.97 18.52
C TYR A 204 1.76 -9.07 17.25
N HIS A 205 2.17 -8.39 16.18
CA HIS A 205 1.49 -8.41 14.87
C HIS A 205 2.14 -9.40 13.87
N ALA A 206 3.13 -10.20 14.29
CA ALA A 206 3.77 -11.17 13.42
C ALA A 206 2.76 -12.16 12.78
N SER A 207 1.68 -12.50 13.53
CA SER A 207 0.60 -13.37 13.04
C SER A 207 -0.19 -12.75 11.87
N LEU A 208 -0.39 -11.42 11.85
CA LEU A 208 -1.01 -10.73 10.73
C LEU A 208 -0.16 -10.87 9.45
N ARG A 209 1.14 -10.63 9.56
CA ARG A 209 2.07 -10.73 8.43
C ARG A 209 2.21 -12.16 7.92
N THR A 210 2.19 -13.14 8.82
CA THR A 210 2.12 -14.56 8.44
C THR A 210 0.80 -14.90 7.76
N CYS A 211 -0.32 -14.36 8.25
CA CYS A 211 -1.62 -14.50 7.60
C CYS A 211 -1.59 -13.91 6.19
N MET A 212 -1.02 -12.74 5.97
CA MET A 212 -0.90 -12.12 4.64
C MET A 212 -0.18 -13.05 3.64
N TYR A 213 0.94 -13.66 4.04
CA TYR A 213 1.64 -14.63 3.22
C TYR A 213 0.78 -15.86 2.90
N GLN A 214 0.16 -16.47 3.93
CA GLN A 214 -0.63 -17.68 3.76
C GLN A 214 -1.90 -17.41 2.93
N TYR A 215 -2.57 -16.30 3.19
CA TYR A 215 -3.75 -15.86 2.47
C TYR A 215 -3.49 -15.71 0.97
N HIS A 216 -2.41 -15.02 0.60
CA HIS A 216 -2.11 -14.74 -0.80
C HIS A 216 -1.39 -15.90 -1.48
N ARG A 217 -0.23 -16.30 -0.94
CA ARG A 217 0.64 -17.27 -1.62
C ARG A 217 0.13 -18.71 -1.52
N ARG A 218 -0.42 -19.08 -0.35
CA ARG A 218 -0.93 -20.44 -0.11
C ARG A 218 -2.43 -20.57 -0.35
N GLY A 219 -3.14 -19.45 -0.35
CA GLY A 219 -4.57 -19.38 -0.61
C GLY A 219 -4.87 -18.93 -2.04
N LEU A 220 -4.93 -17.63 -2.28
CA LEU A 220 -5.38 -17.06 -3.57
C LEU A 220 -4.60 -17.61 -4.78
N ASP A 221 -3.27 -17.68 -4.70
CA ASP A 221 -2.42 -18.15 -5.81
C ASP A 221 -2.63 -19.65 -6.12
N VAL A 222 -3.22 -20.41 -5.21
CA VAL A 222 -3.52 -21.84 -5.38
C VAL A 222 -4.94 -22.05 -5.91
N MET A 223 -5.85 -21.09 -5.66
CA MET A 223 -7.29 -21.26 -5.97
C MET A 223 -7.58 -21.42 -7.46
N ALA A 224 -6.74 -20.90 -8.36
CA ALA A 224 -6.95 -21.03 -9.80
C ALA A 224 -6.94 -22.51 -10.26
N GLU A 225 -6.09 -23.33 -9.63
CA GLU A 225 -5.93 -24.75 -9.96
C GLU A 225 -6.64 -25.67 -8.96
N LYS A 226 -6.66 -25.26 -7.68
CA LYS A 226 -7.19 -26.06 -6.57
C LYS A 226 -8.04 -25.18 -5.64
N PRO A 227 -9.26 -24.85 -6.03
CA PRO A 227 -10.08 -23.87 -5.32
C PRO A 227 -10.40 -24.27 -3.87
N GLU A 228 -10.60 -25.55 -3.58
CA GLU A 228 -10.89 -26.03 -2.23
C GLU A 228 -9.65 -25.98 -1.32
N GLU A 229 -8.47 -26.38 -1.84
CA GLU A 229 -7.21 -26.34 -1.10
C GLU A 229 -6.82 -24.89 -0.77
N GLY A 230 -6.92 -23.99 -1.76
CA GLY A 230 -6.65 -22.56 -1.56
C GLY A 230 -7.61 -21.92 -0.57
N ARG A 231 -8.91 -22.23 -0.65
CA ARG A 231 -9.92 -21.74 0.29
C ARG A 231 -9.68 -22.23 1.72
N ALA A 232 -9.35 -23.50 1.90
CA ALA A 232 -8.99 -24.05 3.21
C ALA A 232 -7.75 -23.37 3.80
N ALA A 233 -6.73 -23.06 2.97
CA ALA A 233 -5.55 -22.31 3.39
C ALA A 233 -5.91 -20.88 3.84
N ILE A 234 -6.83 -20.22 3.12
CA ILE A 234 -7.33 -18.89 3.52
C ILE A 234 -8.05 -19.00 4.87
N ALA A 235 -8.97 -19.94 5.05
CA ALA A 235 -9.69 -20.14 6.30
C ALA A 235 -8.72 -20.35 7.48
N SER A 236 -7.73 -21.21 7.32
CA SER A 236 -6.69 -21.46 8.33
C SER A 236 -5.85 -20.22 8.63
N SER A 237 -5.55 -19.42 7.61
CA SER A 237 -4.77 -18.18 7.81
C SER A 237 -5.51 -17.16 8.68
N LEU A 238 -6.83 -17.08 8.56
CA LEU A 238 -7.67 -16.18 9.35
C LEU A 238 -7.71 -16.54 10.85
N GLU A 239 -7.54 -17.82 11.20
CA GLU A 239 -7.49 -18.24 12.62
C GLU A 239 -6.34 -17.58 13.39
N GLN A 240 -5.26 -17.19 12.70
CA GLN A 240 -4.14 -16.47 13.31
C GLN A 240 -4.52 -15.06 13.72
N LEU A 241 -5.48 -14.44 13.01
CA LEU A 241 -5.97 -13.08 13.32
C LEU A 241 -6.80 -13.06 14.60
N GLN A 242 -7.45 -14.17 14.95
CA GLN A 242 -8.23 -14.27 16.18
C GLN A 242 -7.35 -14.08 17.43
N ARG A 243 -6.13 -14.64 17.43
CA ARG A 243 -5.17 -14.44 18.52
C ARG A 243 -4.72 -12.99 18.61
N LEU A 244 -4.41 -12.38 17.46
CA LEU A 244 -4.05 -10.97 17.41
C LEU A 244 -5.17 -10.09 17.93
N PHE A 245 -6.42 -10.31 17.47
CA PHE A 245 -7.58 -9.54 17.92
C PHE A 245 -7.79 -9.62 19.42
N ARG A 246 -7.69 -10.81 20.02
CA ARG A 246 -7.83 -10.98 21.47
C ARG A 246 -6.75 -10.25 22.27
N GLN A 247 -5.55 -10.13 21.75
CA GLN A 247 -4.43 -9.42 22.40
C GLN A 247 -4.43 -7.92 22.10
N ARG A 248 -4.84 -7.53 20.89
CA ARG A 248 -4.81 -6.16 20.34
C ARG A 248 -6.07 -5.86 19.53
N PRO A 249 -7.25 -5.73 20.16
CA PRO A 249 -8.52 -5.56 19.42
C PRO A 249 -8.60 -4.28 18.60
N ASN A 250 -7.81 -3.27 18.95
CA ASN A 250 -7.76 -1.99 18.24
C ASN A 250 -6.56 -1.87 17.28
N SER A 251 -5.97 -2.99 16.86
CA SER A 251 -4.86 -2.98 15.91
C SER A 251 -5.27 -2.29 14.61
N PHE A 252 -4.58 -1.20 14.26
CA PHE A 252 -4.86 -0.45 13.04
C PHE A 252 -4.53 -1.26 11.78
N ALA A 253 -3.41 -1.99 11.80
CA ALA A 253 -3.04 -2.86 10.68
C ALA A 253 -4.06 -4.00 10.45
N LEU A 254 -4.63 -4.58 11.53
CA LEU A 254 -5.69 -5.57 11.40
C LEU A 254 -6.96 -4.98 10.78
N LEU A 255 -7.35 -3.79 11.19
CA LEU A 255 -8.51 -3.09 10.61
C LEU A 255 -8.31 -2.86 9.11
N LEU A 256 -7.13 -2.38 8.69
CA LEU A 256 -6.82 -2.16 7.27
C LEU A 256 -6.85 -3.45 6.46
N PHE A 257 -6.34 -4.55 7.01
CA PHE A 257 -6.43 -5.86 6.37
C PHE A 257 -7.89 -6.28 6.17
N LEU A 258 -8.72 -6.20 7.21
CA LEU A 258 -10.13 -6.57 7.14
C LEU A 258 -10.90 -5.67 6.16
N ASP A 259 -10.62 -4.37 6.14
CA ASP A 259 -11.24 -3.44 5.18
C ASP A 259 -10.88 -3.78 3.73
N ALA A 260 -9.62 -4.12 3.47
CA ALA A 260 -9.18 -4.50 2.13
C ALA A 260 -9.74 -5.87 1.67
N LYS A 261 -10.02 -6.79 2.61
CA LYS A 261 -10.34 -8.19 2.31
C LYS A 261 -11.82 -8.56 2.52
N ARG A 262 -12.63 -7.70 3.12
CA ARG A 262 -14.00 -8.04 3.52
C ARG A 262 -14.84 -8.60 2.37
N ASP A 263 -14.94 -7.88 1.27
CA ASP A 263 -15.77 -8.27 0.15
C ASP A 263 -15.17 -9.49 -0.58
N GLU A 264 -13.84 -9.56 -0.66
CA GLU A 264 -13.13 -10.71 -1.21
C GLU A 264 -13.41 -11.97 -0.39
N LEU A 265 -13.36 -11.90 0.94
CA LEU A 265 -13.69 -13.02 1.83
C LEU A 265 -15.14 -13.48 1.67
N ILE A 266 -16.09 -12.55 1.56
CA ILE A 266 -17.48 -12.88 1.31
C ILE A 266 -17.60 -13.68 -0.01
N ASN A 267 -16.97 -13.22 -1.07
CA ASN A 267 -17.02 -13.88 -2.37
C ASN A 267 -16.33 -15.25 -2.37
N ILE A 268 -15.20 -15.40 -1.69
CA ILE A 268 -14.46 -16.67 -1.58
C ILE A 268 -15.28 -17.74 -0.86
N PHE A 269 -15.96 -17.38 0.24
CA PHE A 269 -16.65 -18.34 1.09
C PHE A 269 -18.13 -18.54 0.77
N THR A 270 -18.75 -17.69 -0.05
CA THR A 270 -20.14 -17.90 -0.48
C THR A 270 -20.38 -19.26 -1.17
N PRO A 271 -19.49 -19.80 -2.02
CA PRO A 271 -19.67 -21.14 -2.61
C PRO A 271 -19.22 -22.31 -1.71
N SER A 272 -18.77 -22.05 -0.47
CA SER A 272 -18.26 -23.09 0.43
C SER A 272 -19.36 -24.03 0.98
N PRO A 273 -18.98 -25.23 1.47
CA PRO A 273 -19.90 -26.07 2.25
C PRO A 273 -20.40 -25.38 3.53
N SER A 274 -21.62 -25.71 3.96
CA SER A 274 -22.29 -25.01 5.09
C SER A 274 -21.48 -25.02 6.39
N ILE A 275 -20.76 -26.10 6.68
CA ILE A 275 -19.90 -26.20 7.88
C ILE A 275 -18.75 -25.20 7.83
N GLU A 276 -18.12 -25.06 6.66
CA GLU A 276 -17.02 -24.09 6.46
C GLU A 276 -17.54 -22.65 6.53
N LYS A 277 -18.68 -22.36 5.88
CA LYS A 277 -19.36 -21.06 5.96
C LYS A 277 -19.59 -20.63 7.42
N GLY A 278 -20.19 -21.52 8.22
CA GLY A 278 -20.48 -21.24 9.63
C GLY A 278 -19.23 -20.92 10.44
N LYS A 279 -18.16 -21.69 10.29
CA LYS A 279 -16.87 -21.43 10.98
C LYS A 279 -16.28 -20.09 10.61
N VAL A 280 -16.22 -19.79 9.31
CA VAL A 280 -15.63 -18.52 8.82
C VAL A 280 -16.47 -17.33 9.25
N VAL A 281 -17.78 -17.39 9.16
CA VAL A 281 -18.67 -16.29 9.61
C VAL A 281 -18.51 -16.02 11.11
N ASN A 282 -18.46 -17.07 11.94
CA ASN A 282 -18.24 -16.90 13.37
C ASN A 282 -16.90 -16.24 13.66
N LEU A 283 -15.81 -16.66 13.00
CA LEU A 283 -14.50 -16.09 13.15
C LEU A 283 -14.47 -14.63 12.71
N LEU A 284 -14.99 -14.31 11.51
CA LEU A 284 -15.02 -12.94 10.99
C LEU A 284 -15.89 -12.02 11.85
N THR A 285 -17.01 -12.52 12.38
CA THR A 285 -17.85 -11.76 13.30
C THR A 285 -17.14 -11.46 14.62
N GLU A 286 -16.29 -12.38 15.12
CA GLU A 286 -15.48 -12.15 16.32
C GLU A 286 -14.42 -11.05 16.08
N ILE A 287 -13.69 -11.12 14.96
CA ILE A 287 -12.54 -10.21 14.72
C ILE A 287 -12.93 -8.87 14.07
N ASP A 288 -14.15 -8.77 13.50
CA ASP A 288 -14.70 -7.55 12.89
C ASP A 288 -16.21 -7.41 13.22
N PRO A 289 -16.56 -7.24 14.50
CA PRO A 289 -17.95 -7.25 14.94
C PRO A 289 -18.80 -6.13 14.31
N SER A 290 -18.18 -5.01 13.97
CA SER A 290 -18.87 -3.87 13.33
C SER A 290 -19.41 -4.19 11.93
N ASN A 291 -18.88 -5.21 11.26
CA ASN A 291 -19.28 -5.64 9.93
C ASN A 291 -19.94 -7.04 9.91
N SER A 292 -20.36 -7.56 11.08
CA SER A 292 -20.96 -8.89 11.22
C SER A 292 -22.12 -9.14 10.24
N GLU A 293 -22.99 -8.15 10.04
CA GLU A 293 -24.12 -8.26 9.09
C GLU A 293 -23.68 -8.46 7.64
N LYS A 294 -22.52 -7.90 7.25
CA LYS A 294 -21.97 -8.12 5.89
C LYS A 294 -21.50 -9.57 5.73
N TYR A 295 -20.88 -10.14 6.76
CA TYR A 295 -20.39 -11.52 6.72
C TYR A 295 -21.52 -12.57 6.71
N LYS A 296 -22.71 -12.27 7.21
CA LYS A 296 -23.88 -13.14 7.10
C LYS A 296 -24.27 -13.45 5.64
N LYS A 297 -23.86 -12.59 4.68
CA LYS A 297 -24.06 -12.86 3.25
C LYS A 297 -23.38 -14.16 2.78
N ILE A 298 -22.33 -14.62 3.48
CA ILE A 298 -21.67 -15.90 3.22
C ILE A 298 -22.63 -17.09 3.41
N LEU A 299 -23.55 -16.96 4.37
CA LEU A 299 -24.52 -18.02 4.72
C LEU A 299 -25.67 -18.12 3.70
N ALA A 300 -25.88 -17.07 2.89
CA ALA A 300 -26.96 -17.08 1.91
C ALA A 300 -26.79 -18.26 0.92
N GLU A 301 -27.86 -18.97 0.65
CA GLU A 301 -27.96 -19.95 -0.43
C GLU A 301 -27.97 -19.20 -1.77
N ARG A 302 -27.25 -19.74 -2.74
CA ARG A 302 -27.32 -19.27 -4.13
C ARG A 302 -28.46 -19.93 -4.85
#